data_242e5685c322568a0177c69d136e56b2
#
_entry.id   242e5685c322568a0177c69d136e56b2
#
_cell.length_a   1.000
_cell.length_b   1.000
_cell.length_c   1.000
_cell.angle_alpha   90.00
_cell.angle_beta   90.00
_cell.angle_gamma   90.00
#
_symmetry.space_group_name_H-M   'P 1'
#
loop_
_entity.id
_entity.type
_entity.pdbx_description
1 polymer ?
#
loop_
_entity_poly.entity_id
_entity_poly.type
_entity_poly.pdbx_seq_one_letter_code
_entity_poly.pdbx_strand_id
1 'polypeptide(L)'
;KEDGIEIMNLAPKFRDKIAQPYWVHYEYSPEQQNAPIHLTKHSGQEFDLILKGKLKVQVGEHTEILGEGDSIYYNSSTPHGMIAVDGEDCYFCAVVLPGDDVKEETVRSTIVSAQSSEKLLCEKFVKTHEDEHGRLKSIEFKNTDTFNFGFDIVDEIANKYPDKLAMLHLDSERNERRFTFKDIKKASNQCANYFTSLGVKKGDRVMLVLKRHYQFWFAIVALHKIGAIAIPATNQLKEHDFEYRFNAAGVSTIVCTGDGDTADIAARAAQKCPTVKNKLIVGRQKEGWHDFNAEYKLFSSKYERTPDTSCGDDTAIMFFTSGTTGNPKMAAHKHTYALGHFVTAKYWHCCERDGLHLTISDTGWGKSLWGKLYGQWLCEGAVFVYDFDRFDASDILPMFAKYNITTFCAPPTMLRMLIKEDLSKYDLSSIHHMTTAGEALNPSAFRPSKAATPL
;
A
#
# COMPACT_ATOMS: atom_id res chain seq x y z
N LYS A 1 -3.72 13.08 45.46
CA LYS A 1 -3.48 11.64 45.26
C LYS A 1 -4.75 10.91 45.68
N GLU A 2 -5.54 10.47 44.75
CA GLU A 2 -6.60 9.50 45.00
C GLU A 2 -6.14 8.17 44.38
N ASP A 3 -6.10 7.11 45.21
CA ASP A 3 -5.91 5.71 44.81
C ASP A 3 -4.80 5.38 43.78
N GLY A 4 -3.56 5.90 44.00
CA GLY A 4 -2.44 5.59 43.11
C GLY A 4 -2.37 6.41 41.81
N ILE A 5 -3.23 7.42 41.66
CA ILE A 5 -3.26 8.30 40.47
C ILE A 5 -2.78 9.69 40.87
N GLU A 6 -1.84 10.25 40.12
CA GLU A 6 -1.36 11.63 40.28
C GLU A 6 -1.56 12.39 38.94
N ILE A 7 -2.27 13.52 39.01
CA ILE A 7 -2.57 14.35 37.83
C ILE A 7 -2.03 15.76 38.07
N MET A 8 -1.25 16.26 37.10
CA MET A 8 -0.67 17.61 37.14
C MET A 8 -1.06 18.38 35.89
N ASN A 9 -1.69 19.53 36.05
CA ASN A 9 -2.02 20.39 34.90
C ASN A 9 -0.72 21.06 34.37
N LEU A 10 -0.43 20.85 33.07
CA LEU A 10 0.80 21.35 32.43
C LEU A 10 0.71 22.83 31.99
N ALA A 11 -0.47 23.40 31.95
CA ALA A 11 -0.67 24.81 31.54
C ALA A 11 -1.58 25.58 32.47
N PRO A 12 -1.27 25.63 33.83
CA PRO A 12 -2.21 26.20 34.80
C PRO A 12 -2.37 27.74 34.67
N LYS A 13 -1.38 28.41 34.09
CA LYS A 13 -1.38 29.88 33.93
C LYS A 13 -1.91 30.37 32.57
N PHE A 14 -2.16 29.49 31.64
CA PHE A 14 -2.70 29.88 30.34
C PHE A 14 -4.21 30.10 30.45
N ARG A 15 -4.68 31.32 30.11
CA ARG A 15 -6.10 31.67 30.12
C ARG A 15 -6.74 31.35 28.76
N ASP A 16 -8.03 31.06 28.77
CA ASP A 16 -8.83 30.78 27.56
C ASP A 16 -8.36 29.59 26.72
N LYS A 17 -7.72 28.60 27.35
CA LYS A 17 -7.32 27.37 26.68
C LYS A 17 -8.53 26.50 26.34
N ILE A 18 -8.57 26.03 25.11
CA ILE A 18 -9.59 25.09 24.63
C ILE A 18 -9.26 23.67 25.14
N ALA A 19 -7.98 23.26 25.07
CA ALA A 19 -7.51 21.97 25.52
C ALA A 19 -6.87 22.07 26.92
N GLN A 20 -7.06 21.04 27.72
CA GLN A 20 -6.47 20.92 29.06
C GLN A 20 -5.38 19.84 29.04
N PRO A 21 -4.09 20.21 28.97
CA PRO A 21 -3.01 19.22 29.02
C PRO A 21 -2.67 18.86 30.46
N TYR A 22 -2.55 17.56 30.72
CA TYR A 22 -2.16 17.00 32.01
C TYR A 22 -0.97 16.07 31.85
N TRP A 23 -0.10 16.07 32.82
CA TRP A 23 0.83 14.98 33.09
C TRP A 23 0.14 14.04 34.07
N VAL A 24 0.12 12.75 33.76
CA VAL A 24 -0.58 11.75 34.54
C VAL A 24 0.37 10.62 34.90
N HIS A 25 0.32 10.19 36.16
CA HIS A 25 1.03 9.04 36.67
C HIS A 25 0.04 8.05 37.27
N TYR A 26 0.09 6.84 36.80
CA TYR A 26 -0.61 5.69 37.35
C TYR A 26 0.38 4.76 38.01
N GLU A 27 0.21 4.56 39.32
CA GLU A 27 0.99 3.60 40.09
C GLU A 27 0.54 2.17 39.72
N TYR A 28 1.51 1.28 39.49
CA TYR A 28 1.20 -0.13 39.22
C TYR A 28 0.68 -0.82 40.47
N SER A 29 -0.43 -1.58 40.31
CA SER A 29 -0.97 -2.43 41.38
C SER A 29 -1.20 -3.85 40.88
N PRO A 30 -0.54 -4.86 41.45
CA PRO A 30 -0.76 -6.27 41.11
C PRO A 30 -2.23 -6.71 41.28
N GLU A 31 -2.96 -6.09 42.20
CA GLU A 31 -4.36 -6.39 42.46
C GLU A 31 -5.27 -5.88 41.34
N GLN A 32 -4.96 -4.68 40.81
CA GLN A 32 -5.75 -4.06 39.74
C GLN A 32 -5.47 -4.69 38.39
N GLN A 33 -4.31 -5.26 38.14
CA GLN A 33 -3.95 -5.82 36.82
C GLN A 33 -4.95 -6.88 36.32
N ASN A 34 -5.53 -7.68 37.23
CA ASN A 34 -6.47 -8.77 36.94
C ASN A 34 -7.92 -8.43 37.29
N ALA A 35 -8.19 -7.24 37.80
CA ALA A 35 -9.52 -6.77 38.14
C ALA A 35 -10.18 -6.08 36.92
N PRO A 36 -11.53 -6.00 36.87
CA PRO A 36 -12.22 -5.16 35.89
C PRO A 36 -11.79 -3.69 36.04
N ILE A 37 -11.53 -3.01 34.93
CA ILE A 37 -11.17 -1.60 34.93
C ILE A 37 -12.42 -0.79 35.34
N HIS A 38 -12.25 0.12 36.29
CA HIS A 38 -13.31 1.07 36.65
C HIS A 38 -13.51 2.07 35.52
N LEU A 39 -14.72 2.10 34.93
CA LEU A 39 -15.04 2.97 33.82
C LEU A 39 -15.75 4.24 34.30
N THR A 40 -15.27 5.38 33.82
CA THR A 40 -15.88 6.70 34.00
C THR A 40 -16.23 7.30 32.64
N LYS A 41 -17.00 8.39 32.62
CA LYS A 41 -17.27 9.15 31.41
C LYS A 41 -17.42 10.64 31.71
N HIS A 42 -17.03 11.48 30.78
CA HIS A 42 -17.24 12.93 30.82
C HIS A 42 -17.48 13.46 29.41
N SER A 43 -17.97 14.71 29.28
CA SER A 43 -18.16 15.34 27.98
C SER A 43 -16.83 15.70 27.33
N GLY A 44 -16.78 15.68 25.98
CA GLY A 44 -15.63 16.07 25.20
C GLY A 44 -14.82 14.91 24.67
N GLN A 45 -13.55 15.19 24.39
CA GLN A 45 -12.61 14.23 23.79
C GLN A 45 -11.31 14.21 24.59
N GLU A 46 -10.61 13.10 24.52
CA GLU A 46 -9.33 12.93 25.21
C GLU A 46 -8.31 12.29 24.28
N PHE A 47 -7.09 12.80 24.38
CA PHE A 47 -5.91 12.27 23.71
C PHE A 47 -4.85 11.95 24.75
N ASP A 48 -4.38 10.71 24.78
CA ASP A 48 -3.33 10.25 25.68
C ASP A 48 -2.10 9.79 24.88
N LEU A 49 -0.92 10.23 25.32
CA LEU A 49 0.38 9.82 24.79
C LEU A 49 1.20 9.18 25.90
N ILE A 50 1.58 7.93 25.76
CA ILE A 50 2.36 7.19 26.75
C ILE A 50 3.83 7.66 26.70
N LEU A 51 4.33 8.15 27.82
CA LEU A 51 5.69 8.67 27.95
C LEU A 51 6.64 7.63 28.54
N LYS A 52 6.12 6.73 29.40
CA LYS A 52 6.90 5.65 30.02
C LYS A 52 5.97 4.60 30.60
N GLY A 53 6.38 3.32 30.55
CA GLY A 53 5.62 2.21 31.08
C GLY A 53 4.55 1.71 30.10
N LYS A 54 3.60 0.93 30.64
CA LYS A 54 2.49 0.38 29.86
C LYS A 54 1.15 0.66 30.50
N LEU A 55 0.19 1.06 29.67
CA LEU A 55 -1.17 1.40 30.08
C LEU A 55 -2.16 0.46 29.41
N LYS A 56 -2.97 -0.26 30.19
CA LYS A 56 -4.14 -0.97 29.69
C LYS A 56 -5.33 -0.04 29.71
N VAL A 57 -5.84 0.30 28.53
CA VAL A 57 -6.97 1.22 28.34
C VAL A 57 -8.19 0.45 27.88
N GLN A 58 -9.34 0.75 28.46
CA GLN A 58 -10.63 0.27 27.97
C GLN A 58 -11.51 1.46 27.59
N VAL A 59 -12.07 1.43 26.36
CA VAL A 59 -13.04 2.41 25.85
C VAL A 59 -14.27 1.65 25.35
N GLY A 60 -15.39 1.77 26.02
CA GLY A 60 -16.55 0.93 25.80
C GLY A 60 -16.24 -0.55 26.02
N GLU A 61 -16.45 -1.37 25.00
CA GLU A 61 -16.13 -2.81 25.04
C GLU A 61 -14.70 -3.11 24.52
N HIS A 62 -13.96 -2.10 24.06
CA HIS A 62 -12.64 -2.26 23.46
C HIS A 62 -11.54 -2.10 24.50
N THR A 63 -10.56 -2.99 24.51
CA THR A 63 -9.44 -2.96 25.46
C THR A 63 -8.14 -3.15 24.72
N GLU A 64 -7.16 -2.27 25.00
CA GLU A 64 -5.82 -2.29 24.40
C GLU A 64 -4.75 -2.08 25.46
N ILE A 65 -3.52 -2.52 25.19
CA ILE A 65 -2.33 -2.23 25.98
C ILE A 65 -1.43 -1.34 25.16
N LEU A 66 -1.19 -0.13 25.69
CA LEU A 66 -0.35 0.89 25.07
C LEU A 66 1.01 0.92 25.76
N GLY A 67 2.08 0.98 24.98
CA GLY A 67 3.46 1.12 25.46
C GLY A 67 4.02 2.53 25.25
N GLU A 68 5.28 2.74 25.62
CA GLU A 68 5.98 4.02 25.46
C GLU A 68 5.96 4.50 23.99
N GLY A 69 5.47 5.73 23.79
CA GLY A 69 5.30 6.35 22.48
C GLY A 69 3.97 6.04 21.78
N ASP A 70 3.16 5.10 22.28
CA ASP A 70 1.81 4.88 21.78
C ASP A 70 0.86 5.99 22.25
N SER A 71 -0.20 6.21 21.47
CA SER A 71 -1.24 7.17 21.81
C SER A 71 -2.62 6.66 21.49
N ILE A 72 -3.61 7.18 22.20
CA ILE A 72 -5.03 6.91 21.96
C ILE A 72 -5.81 8.21 21.92
N TYR A 73 -6.79 8.30 21.05
CA TYR A 73 -7.73 9.42 20.96
C TYR A 73 -9.17 8.88 20.94
N TYR A 74 -9.99 9.37 21.84
CA TYR A 74 -11.36 8.89 21.99
C TYR A 74 -12.35 9.97 22.43
N ASN A 75 -13.64 9.70 22.25
CA ASN A 75 -14.69 10.53 22.80
C ASN A 75 -14.94 10.10 24.26
N SER A 76 -14.78 11.03 25.17
CA SER A 76 -14.85 10.77 26.60
C SER A 76 -16.27 10.56 27.12
N SER A 77 -17.30 10.75 26.27
CA SER A 77 -18.69 10.34 26.58
C SER A 77 -18.89 8.84 26.48
N THR A 78 -18.01 8.10 25.81
CA THR A 78 -17.92 6.64 25.87
C THR A 78 -17.30 6.23 27.21
N PRO A 79 -17.88 5.28 27.96
CA PRO A 79 -17.29 4.79 29.19
C PRO A 79 -15.85 4.34 28.97
N HIS A 80 -14.92 4.88 29.71
CA HIS A 80 -13.49 4.59 29.55
C HIS A 80 -12.79 4.51 30.91
N GLY A 81 -11.67 3.82 30.93
CA GLY A 81 -10.82 3.68 32.10
C GLY A 81 -9.50 3.05 31.75
N MET A 82 -8.54 3.17 32.67
CA MET A 82 -7.17 2.72 32.39
C MET A 82 -6.45 2.31 33.68
N ILE A 83 -5.46 1.43 33.55
CA ILE A 83 -4.59 0.97 34.64
C ILE A 83 -3.17 0.75 34.12
N ALA A 84 -2.18 0.96 34.98
CA ALA A 84 -0.81 0.55 34.72
C ALA A 84 -0.69 -0.98 34.78
N VAL A 85 0.11 -1.59 33.87
CA VAL A 85 0.26 -3.06 33.76
C VAL A 85 1.73 -3.47 33.61
N ASP A 86 1.97 -4.78 33.59
CA ASP A 86 3.28 -5.40 33.38
C ASP A 86 4.34 -5.08 34.44
N GLY A 87 3.94 -4.74 35.67
CA GLY A 87 4.84 -4.64 36.80
C GLY A 87 5.55 -3.28 36.96
N GLU A 88 5.16 -2.26 36.18
CA GLU A 88 5.73 -0.92 36.27
C GLU A 88 4.67 0.19 36.20
N ASP A 89 5.02 1.34 36.82
CA ASP A 89 4.19 2.54 36.77
C ASP A 89 4.11 3.08 35.34
N CYS A 90 2.96 3.68 35.02
CA CYS A 90 2.77 4.31 33.71
C CYS A 90 2.68 5.83 33.84
N TYR A 91 3.37 6.53 32.95
CA TYR A 91 3.38 7.98 32.81
C TYR A 91 2.92 8.36 31.42
N PHE A 92 1.94 9.27 31.34
CA PHE A 92 1.42 9.72 30.04
C PHE A 92 1.01 11.19 30.06
N CYS A 93 0.93 11.76 28.88
CA CYS A 93 0.37 13.10 28.68
C CYS A 93 -1.07 12.95 28.22
N ALA A 94 -2.03 13.43 29.03
CA ALA A 94 -3.43 13.50 28.65
C ALA A 94 -3.79 14.91 28.19
N VAL A 95 -4.52 15.02 27.07
CA VAL A 95 -5.07 16.29 26.57
C VAL A 95 -6.59 16.16 26.49
N VAL A 96 -7.27 16.82 27.42
CA VAL A 96 -8.72 16.81 27.50
C VAL A 96 -9.30 18.03 26.78
N LEU A 97 -10.20 17.79 25.82
CA LEU A 97 -10.94 18.80 25.08
C LEU A 97 -12.37 18.87 25.61
N PRO A 98 -12.89 20.06 26.00
CA PRO A 98 -14.29 20.17 26.37
C PRO A 98 -15.18 19.97 25.15
N GLY A 99 -16.36 19.40 25.31
CA GLY A 99 -17.34 19.21 24.24
C GLY A 99 -18.72 19.62 24.72
N ASP A 100 -19.51 20.21 23.82
CA ASP A 100 -20.95 20.25 23.95
C ASP A 100 -21.47 18.84 23.68
N ASP A 101 -22.56 18.44 24.35
CA ASP A 101 -23.13 17.08 24.28
C ASP A 101 -23.31 16.61 22.84
N VAL A 102 -22.33 15.85 22.33
CA VAL A 102 -22.38 15.20 21.02
C VAL A 102 -23.18 13.92 21.19
N LYS A 103 -24.24 13.78 20.38
CA LYS A 103 -25.06 12.55 20.32
C LYS A 103 -24.17 11.32 20.15
N GLU A 104 -24.53 10.24 20.86
CA GLU A 104 -23.90 8.93 20.76
C GLU A 104 -23.83 8.44 19.31
N GLU A 105 -22.79 8.82 18.59
CA GLU A 105 -22.33 8.10 17.42
C GLU A 105 -21.18 7.19 17.84
N THR A 106 -21.19 5.98 17.33
CA THR A 106 -20.23 4.91 17.63
C THR A 106 -18.80 5.44 17.44
N VAL A 107 -18.14 5.74 18.54
CA VAL A 107 -16.79 6.29 18.52
C VAL A 107 -15.82 5.15 18.31
N ARG A 108 -15.11 5.19 17.19
CA ARG A 108 -13.92 4.38 16.98
C ARG A 108 -12.76 5.07 17.69
N SER A 109 -12.18 4.44 18.69
CA SER A 109 -10.89 4.84 19.22
C SER A 109 -9.84 4.67 18.12
N THR A 110 -9.08 5.71 17.84
CA THR A 110 -7.94 5.59 16.93
C THR A 110 -6.69 5.45 17.78
N ILE A 111 -6.15 4.24 17.80
CA ILE A 111 -4.85 3.96 18.40
C ILE A 111 -3.81 4.26 17.32
N VAL A 112 -2.97 5.24 17.58
CA VAL A 112 -1.79 5.48 16.77
C VAL A 112 -0.63 4.87 17.53
N SER A 113 -0.23 3.66 17.15
CA SER A 113 1.04 3.09 17.64
C SER A 113 2.16 4.03 17.27
N ALA A 114 3.04 4.33 18.20
CA ALA A 114 4.32 4.94 17.86
C ALA A 114 4.88 4.15 16.68
N GLN A 115 5.22 4.83 15.61
CA GLN A 115 5.88 4.18 14.47
C GLN A 115 6.98 3.31 15.06
N SER A 116 6.87 2.01 14.90
CA SER A 116 7.79 1.07 15.50
C SER A 116 9.19 1.62 15.23
N SER A 117 10.02 1.78 16.25
CA SER A 117 11.41 2.23 16.11
C SER A 117 12.23 1.27 15.24
N GLU A 118 11.60 0.20 14.81
CA GLU A 118 12.16 -0.80 13.96
C GLU A 118 12.31 -0.26 12.53
N LYS A 119 13.54 -0.27 12.06
CA LYS A 119 13.90 0.18 10.71
C LYS A 119 13.17 -0.60 9.62
N LEU A 120 12.77 0.09 8.56
CA LEU A 120 12.25 -0.55 7.36
C LEU A 120 13.34 -1.44 6.73
N LEU A 121 12.95 -2.59 6.20
CA LEU A 121 13.90 -3.51 5.55
C LEU A 121 14.61 -2.87 4.36
N CYS A 122 13.96 -1.93 3.66
CA CYS A 122 14.58 -1.18 2.57
C CYS A 122 15.71 -0.24 3.02
N GLU A 123 15.84 0.09 4.31
CA GLU A 123 16.93 0.96 4.82
C GLU A 123 18.32 0.32 4.67
N LYS A 124 18.38 -0.97 4.39
CA LYS A 124 19.59 -1.65 3.92
C LYS A 124 20.11 -1.05 2.60
N PHE A 125 19.19 -0.53 1.78
CA PHE A 125 19.46 0.00 0.43
C PHE A 125 19.21 1.49 0.29
N VAL A 126 18.35 2.08 1.13
CA VAL A 126 17.94 3.48 1.06
C VAL A 126 18.13 4.12 2.43
N LYS A 127 18.92 5.20 2.48
CA LYS A 127 19.07 6.03 3.67
C LYS A 127 18.60 7.45 3.35
N THR A 128 17.66 7.94 4.15
CA THR A 128 17.14 9.31 4.02
C THR A 128 17.60 10.18 5.19
N HIS A 129 17.80 11.45 4.90
CA HIS A 129 18.05 12.48 5.91
C HIS A 129 16.91 13.48 5.83
N GLU A 130 16.25 13.69 6.94
CA GLU A 130 15.09 14.57 7.09
C GLU A 130 15.47 15.80 7.94
N ASP A 131 14.73 16.90 7.74
CA ASP A 131 14.81 18.03 8.67
C ASP A 131 13.93 17.81 9.92
N GLU A 132 13.92 18.79 10.80
CA GLU A 132 13.11 18.80 12.03
C GLU A 132 11.60 18.71 11.81
N HIS A 133 11.14 18.89 10.56
CA HIS A 133 9.74 18.78 10.15
C HIS A 133 9.45 17.49 9.36
N GLY A 134 10.39 16.53 9.31
CA GLY A 134 10.23 15.29 8.55
C GLY A 134 10.34 15.45 7.03
N ARG A 135 10.85 16.59 6.53
CA ARG A 135 11.00 16.82 5.08
C ARG A 135 12.32 16.25 4.59
N LEU A 136 12.27 15.53 3.48
CA LEU A 136 13.47 14.96 2.87
C LEU A 136 14.49 16.04 2.47
N LYS A 137 15.70 15.96 3.00
CA LYS A 137 16.85 16.79 2.64
C LYS A 137 17.78 16.10 1.66
N SER A 138 18.07 14.83 1.89
CA SER A 138 18.90 14.04 1.00
C SER A 138 18.56 12.56 1.09
N ILE A 139 18.94 11.83 0.05
CA ILE A 139 18.78 10.37 -0.03
C ILE A 139 20.10 9.76 -0.52
N GLU A 140 20.51 8.68 0.09
CA GLU A 140 21.65 7.87 -0.30
C GLU A 140 21.18 6.46 -0.66
N PHE A 141 21.68 5.92 -1.76
CA PHE A 141 21.46 4.53 -2.13
C PHE A 141 22.72 3.71 -1.84
N LYS A 142 22.54 2.52 -1.23
CA LYS A 142 23.61 1.62 -0.79
C LYS A 142 23.36 0.21 -1.31
N ASN A 143 24.43 -0.57 -1.46
CA ASN A 143 24.35 -1.99 -1.87
C ASN A 143 23.49 -2.20 -3.13
N THR A 144 23.45 -1.21 -4.01
CA THR A 144 22.58 -1.20 -5.20
C THR A 144 22.97 -2.24 -6.23
N ASP A 145 24.23 -2.61 -6.28
CA ASP A 145 24.81 -3.63 -7.15
C ASP A 145 24.23 -5.02 -6.93
N THR A 146 23.78 -5.31 -5.70
CA THR A 146 23.19 -6.60 -5.32
C THR A 146 21.68 -6.57 -5.23
N PHE A 147 21.04 -5.42 -5.42
CA PHE A 147 19.61 -5.25 -5.19
C PHE A 147 18.74 -5.97 -6.22
N ASN A 148 17.78 -6.76 -5.70
CA ASN A 148 16.68 -7.36 -6.45
C ASN A 148 15.39 -7.26 -5.63
N PHE A 149 14.40 -6.54 -6.16
CA PHE A 149 13.15 -6.25 -5.44
C PHE A 149 12.41 -7.50 -4.96
N GLY A 150 12.40 -8.57 -5.77
CA GLY A 150 11.70 -9.81 -5.42
C GLY A 150 12.31 -10.50 -4.19
N PHE A 151 13.63 -10.59 -4.15
CA PHE A 151 14.34 -11.24 -3.05
C PHE A 151 14.55 -10.32 -1.84
N ASP A 152 15.05 -9.10 -2.08
CA ASP A 152 15.52 -8.23 -1.00
C ASP A 152 14.40 -7.46 -0.29
N ILE A 153 13.21 -7.34 -0.91
CA ILE A 153 12.04 -6.69 -0.33
C ILE A 153 10.91 -7.69 -0.09
N VAL A 154 10.37 -8.28 -1.15
CA VAL A 154 9.18 -9.15 -1.03
C VAL A 154 9.46 -10.36 -0.16
N ASP A 155 10.55 -11.08 -0.45
CA ASP A 155 10.88 -12.30 0.29
C ASP A 155 11.36 -12.00 1.71
N GLU A 156 12.09 -10.90 1.93
CA GLU A 156 12.53 -10.50 3.26
C GLU A 156 11.36 -10.07 4.16
N ILE A 157 10.39 -9.29 3.63
CA ILE A 157 9.17 -8.98 4.38
C ILE A 157 8.39 -10.26 4.69
N ALA A 158 8.25 -11.16 3.71
CA ALA A 158 7.58 -12.44 3.91
C ALA A 158 8.25 -13.34 4.96
N ASN A 159 9.59 -13.29 5.05
CA ASN A 159 10.34 -14.05 6.05
C ASN A 159 10.16 -13.47 7.46
N LYS A 160 10.17 -12.13 7.57
CA LYS A 160 10.13 -11.44 8.86
C LYS A 160 8.69 -11.27 9.37
N TYR A 161 7.76 -10.95 8.46
CA TYR A 161 6.35 -10.65 8.75
C TYR A 161 5.43 -11.44 7.81
N PRO A 162 5.37 -12.79 7.92
CA PRO A 162 4.69 -13.65 6.94
C PRO A 162 3.22 -13.30 6.75
N ASP A 163 2.53 -12.91 7.80
CA ASP A 163 1.09 -12.65 7.80
C ASP A 163 0.74 -11.18 7.52
N LYS A 164 1.77 -10.32 7.32
CA LYS A 164 1.58 -8.91 6.97
C LYS A 164 0.87 -8.79 5.63
N LEU A 165 -0.20 -7.97 5.59
CA LEU A 165 -0.95 -7.72 4.36
C LEU A 165 -0.04 -7.03 3.32
N ALA A 166 0.02 -7.59 2.13
CA ALA A 166 0.69 -6.99 0.97
C ALA A 166 -0.31 -6.36 0.00
N MET A 167 -1.44 -7.02 -0.23
CA MET A 167 -2.45 -6.56 -1.18
C MET A 167 -3.84 -7.00 -0.74
N LEU A 168 -4.80 -6.07 -0.82
CA LEU A 168 -6.23 -6.35 -0.81
C LEU A 168 -6.76 -6.10 -2.23
N HIS A 169 -7.24 -7.16 -2.87
CA HIS A 169 -7.76 -7.12 -4.24
C HIS A 169 -9.27 -7.33 -4.24
N LEU A 170 -9.97 -6.48 -4.97
CA LEU A 170 -11.39 -6.56 -5.22
C LEU A 170 -11.62 -6.64 -6.73
N ASP A 171 -12.28 -7.69 -7.21
CA ASP A 171 -12.61 -7.80 -8.64
C ASP A 171 -13.93 -7.08 -9.00
N SER A 172 -14.29 -7.08 -10.28
CA SER A 172 -15.51 -6.44 -10.78
C SER A 172 -16.80 -7.03 -10.20
N GLU A 173 -16.77 -8.28 -9.76
CA GLU A 173 -17.87 -8.97 -9.08
C GLU A 173 -17.87 -8.77 -7.56
N ARG A 174 -16.94 -7.96 -7.04
CA ARG A 174 -16.74 -7.67 -5.61
C ARG A 174 -16.22 -8.86 -4.80
N ASN A 175 -15.62 -9.86 -5.45
CA ASN A 175 -14.91 -10.90 -4.74
C ASN A 175 -13.63 -10.34 -4.13
N GLU A 176 -13.55 -10.39 -2.80
CA GLU A 176 -12.42 -9.90 -2.02
C GLU A 176 -11.34 -10.97 -1.88
N ARG A 177 -10.10 -10.59 -2.10
CA ARG A 177 -8.92 -11.45 -1.89
C ARG A 177 -7.88 -10.67 -1.10
N ARG A 178 -7.42 -11.26 -0.02
CA ARG A 178 -6.34 -10.73 0.80
C ARG A 178 -5.08 -11.55 0.57
N PHE A 179 -4.00 -10.88 0.21
CA PHE A 179 -2.71 -11.53 0.01
C PHE A 179 -1.71 -10.98 1.01
N THR A 180 -1.14 -11.87 1.82
CA THR A 180 0.00 -11.55 2.69
C THR A 180 1.29 -11.53 1.88
N PHE A 181 2.38 -10.99 2.44
CA PHE A 181 3.68 -11.08 1.79
C PHE A 181 4.13 -12.54 1.60
N LYS A 182 3.77 -13.44 2.51
CA LYS A 182 3.98 -14.90 2.35
C LYS A 182 3.25 -15.45 1.12
N ASP A 183 2.03 -15.00 0.86
CA ASP A 183 1.27 -15.41 -0.32
C ASP A 183 1.92 -14.89 -1.61
N ILE A 184 2.36 -13.61 -1.61
CA ILE A 184 3.08 -13.03 -2.76
C ILE A 184 4.39 -13.78 -3.02
N LYS A 185 5.17 -14.06 -1.97
CA LYS A 185 6.41 -14.85 -2.08
C LYS A 185 6.12 -16.22 -2.67
N LYS A 186 5.15 -16.96 -2.11
CA LYS A 186 4.75 -18.29 -2.59
C LYS A 186 4.34 -18.25 -4.05
N ALA A 187 3.40 -17.37 -4.41
CA ALA A 187 2.87 -17.30 -5.77
C ALA A 187 3.92 -16.84 -6.78
N SER A 188 4.76 -15.85 -6.43
CA SER A 188 5.84 -15.40 -7.32
C SER A 188 6.91 -16.47 -7.52
N ASN A 189 7.23 -17.28 -6.51
CA ASN A 189 8.14 -18.42 -6.67
C ASN A 189 7.57 -19.50 -7.59
N GLN A 190 6.28 -19.82 -7.45
CA GLN A 190 5.58 -20.73 -8.34
C GLN A 190 5.57 -20.21 -9.79
N CYS A 191 5.27 -18.91 -9.97
CA CYS A 191 5.32 -18.27 -11.28
C CYS A 191 6.74 -18.26 -11.85
N ALA A 192 7.79 -18.05 -11.04
CA ALA A 192 9.19 -18.10 -11.50
C ALA A 192 9.56 -19.48 -12.03
N ASN A 193 9.24 -20.54 -11.28
CA ASN A 193 9.45 -21.93 -11.74
C ASN A 193 8.63 -22.24 -13.00
N TYR A 194 7.39 -21.76 -13.07
CA TYR A 194 6.52 -21.93 -14.23
C TYR A 194 7.09 -21.25 -15.48
N PHE A 195 7.46 -19.97 -15.40
CA PHE A 195 8.09 -19.26 -16.52
C PHE A 195 9.39 -19.94 -16.97
N THR A 196 10.21 -20.38 -16.02
CA THR A 196 11.45 -21.10 -16.33
C THR A 196 11.17 -22.42 -17.07
N SER A 197 10.11 -23.16 -16.71
CA SER A 197 9.70 -24.38 -17.42
C SER A 197 9.26 -24.14 -18.86
N LEU A 198 8.75 -22.92 -19.15
CA LEU A 198 8.43 -22.47 -20.50
C LEU A 198 9.63 -21.94 -21.27
N GLY A 199 10.83 -22.02 -20.70
CA GLY A 199 12.09 -21.57 -21.31
C GLY A 199 12.37 -20.07 -21.15
N VAL A 200 11.63 -19.37 -20.30
CA VAL A 200 11.94 -17.96 -19.96
C VAL A 200 13.16 -17.90 -19.08
N LYS A 201 14.12 -17.04 -19.44
CA LYS A 201 15.42 -16.90 -18.75
C LYS A 201 15.80 -15.44 -18.59
N LYS A 202 16.89 -15.18 -17.88
CA LYS A 202 17.49 -13.85 -17.70
C LYS A 202 17.64 -13.13 -19.05
N GLY A 203 17.16 -11.88 -19.12
CA GLY A 203 17.19 -11.01 -20.29
C GLY A 203 16.06 -11.23 -21.29
N ASP A 204 15.22 -12.27 -21.15
CA ASP A 204 14.03 -12.43 -21.99
C ASP A 204 12.98 -11.36 -21.68
N ARG A 205 12.24 -10.96 -22.71
CA ARG A 205 11.20 -9.93 -22.58
C ARG A 205 9.83 -10.59 -22.48
N VAL A 206 9.15 -10.30 -21.40
CA VAL A 206 7.81 -10.83 -21.09
C VAL A 206 6.83 -9.68 -21.02
N MET A 207 5.84 -9.65 -21.90
CA MET A 207 4.81 -8.61 -21.92
C MET A 207 3.66 -8.98 -20.98
N LEU A 208 3.26 -8.06 -20.11
CA LEU A 208 2.17 -8.20 -19.15
C LEU A 208 1.02 -7.28 -19.51
N VAL A 209 -0.11 -7.85 -19.95
CA VAL A 209 -1.32 -7.12 -20.35
C VAL A 209 -2.48 -7.56 -19.44
N LEU A 210 -2.49 -7.09 -18.20
CA LEU A 210 -3.28 -7.69 -17.12
C LEU A 210 -4.25 -6.73 -16.43
N LYS A 211 -4.61 -5.59 -17.06
CA LYS A 211 -5.55 -4.63 -16.46
C LYS A 211 -5.16 -4.33 -14.99
N ARG A 212 -5.96 -4.76 -14.04
CA ARG A 212 -5.71 -4.69 -12.60
C ARG A 212 -5.84 -6.06 -11.93
N HIS A 213 -5.70 -7.15 -12.71
CA HIS A 213 -5.73 -8.53 -12.18
C HIS A 213 -4.58 -8.76 -11.20
N TYR A 214 -4.84 -9.41 -10.08
CA TYR A 214 -3.82 -9.67 -9.04
C TYR A 214 -2.63 -10.50 -9.54
N GLN A 215 -2.81 -11.28 -10.60
CA GLN A 215 -1.74 -12.06 -11.23
C GLN A 215 -0.59 -11.20 -11.74
N PHE A 216 -0.84 -9.92 -12.01
CA PHE A 216 0.22 -8.98 -12.39
C PHE A 216 1.33 -8.91 -11.34
N TRP A 217 0.97 -8.86 -10.06
CA TRP A 217 1.94 -8.79 -8.95
C TRP A 217 2.73 -10.09 -8.81
N PHE A 218 2.10 -11.23 -8.99
CA PHE A 218 2.79 -12.52 -8.99
C PHE A 218 3.77 -12.63 -10.14
N ALA A 219 3.35 -12.27 -11.34
CA ALA A 219 4.14 -12.34 -12.56
C ALA A 219 5.34 -11.37 -12.51
N ILE A 220 5.14 -10.09 -12.17
CA ILE A 220 6.23 -9.11 -12.20
C ILE A 220 7.31 -9.41 -11.15
N VAL A 221 6.92 -9.85 -9.94
CA VAL A 221 7.88 -10.26 -8.91
C VAL A 221 8.64 -11.50 -9.36
N ALA A 222 7.96 -12.48 -9.98
CA ALA A 222 8.60 -13.66 -10.56
C ALA A 222 9.63 -13.30 -11.62
N LEU A 223 9.29 -12.38 -12.54
CA LEU A 223 10.19 -11.94 -13.60
C LEU A 223 11.43 -11.24 -13.02
N HIS A 224 11.29 -10.45 -11.96
CA HIS A 224 12.45 -9.88 -11.26
C HIS A 224 13.35 -10.97 -10.67
N LYS A 225 12.80 -12.03 -10.09
CA LYS A 225 13.59 -13.15 -9.54
C LYS A 225 14.34 -13.92 -10.63
N ILE A 226 13.72 -14.16 -11.79
CA ILE A 226 14.33 -14.82 -12.93
C ILE A 226 15.38 -13.91 -13.60
N GLY A 227 15.18 -12.58 -13.52
CA GLY A 227 15.93 -11.60 -14.29
C GLY A 227 15.40 -11.42 -15.72
N ALA A 228 14.18 -11.83 -15.99
CA ALA A 228 13.49 -11.51 -17.22
C ALA A 228 12.94 -10.07 -17.17
N ILE A 229 12.90 -9.41 -18.32
CA ILE A 229 12.50 -8.02 -18.44
C ILE A 229 10.97 -7.93 -18.58
N ALA A 230 10.30 -7.36 -17.59
CA ALA A 230 8.88 -7.14 -17.63
C ALA A 230 8.51 -5.95 -18.54
N ILE A 231 7.53 -6.13 -19.41
CA ILE A 231 6.98 -5.08 -20.27
C ILE A 231 5.49 -4.91 -19.94
N PRO A 232 5.14 -4.06 -18.97
CA PRO A 232 3.74 -3.73 -18.71
C PRO A 232 3.11 -3.02 -19.91
N ALA A 233 1.90 -3.44 -20.30
CA ALA A 233 1.19 -2.85 -21.41
C ALA A 233 -0.32 -2.81 -21.14
N THR A 234 -0.99 -1.81 -21.72
CA THR A 234 -2.45 -1.64 -21.58
C THR A 234 -3.22 -2.63 -22.46
N ASN A 235 -4.38 -3.05 -21.98
CA ASN A 235 -5.32 -3.87 -22.76
C ASN A 235 -6.01 -3.12 -23.92
N GLN A 236 -5.75 -1.82 -24.06
CA GLN A 236 -6.31 -0.99 -25.14
C GLN A 236 -5.51 -1.04 -26.45
N LEU A 237 -4.39 -1.80 -26.47
CA LEU A 237 -3.56 -1.94 -27.65
C LEU A 237 -4.34 -2.58 -28.81
N LYS A 238 -4.12 -2.05 -30.03
CA LYS A 238 -4.61 -2.63 -31.28
C LYS A 238 -3.59 -3.63 -31.84
N GLU A 239 -3.98 -4.38 -32.87
CA GLU A 239 -3.14 -5.42 -33.48
C GLU A 239 -1.78 -4.88 -33.94
N HIS A 240 -1.76 -3.75 -34.63
CA HIS A 240 -0.51 -3.12 -35.08
C HIS A 240 0.38 -2.64 -33.92
N ASP A 241 -0.24 -2.26 -32.78
CA ASP A 241 0.49 -1.86 -31.58
C ASP A 241 1.20 -3.05 -30.91
N PHE A 242 0.53 -4.20 -30.86
CA PHE A 242 1.13 -5.45 -30.39
C PHE A 242 2.23 -5.90 -31.32
N GLU A 243 2.00 -5.93 -32.64
CA GLU A 243 2.96 -6.34 -33.64
C GLU A 243 4.26 -5.49 -33.55
N TYR A 244 4.10 -4.18 -33.48
CA TYR A 244 5.24 -3.28 -33.29
C TYR A 244 6.04 -3.59 -32.03
N ARG A 245 5.36 -3.70 -30.88
CA ARG A 245 6.02 -3.92 -29.58
C ARG A 245 6.66 -5.31 -29.49
N PHE A 246 6.02 -6.33 -30.01
CA PHE A 246 6.59 -7.68 -30.06
C PHE A 246 7.90 -7.70 -30.83
N ASN A 247 7.92 -7.10 -32.02
CA ASN A 247 9.10 -7.06 -32.85
C ASN A 247 10.18 -6.13 -32.30
N ALA A 248 9.83 -4.90 -31.90
CA ALA A 248 10.79 -3.91 -31.40
C ALA A 248 11.51 -4.36 -30.13
N ALA A 249 10.81 -4.98 -29.19
CA ALA A 249 11.40 -5.50 -27.98
C ALA A 249 11.86 -6.96 -28.09
N GLY A 250 11.52 -7.67 -29.17
CA GLY A 250 11.78 -9.11 -29.28
C GLY A 250 11.09 -9.90 -28.17
N VAL A 251 9.80 -9.65 -27.94
CA VAL A 251 9.01 -10.30 -26.88
C VAL A 251 8.96 -11.80 -27.11
N SER A 252 9.33 -12.58 -26.11
CA SER A 252 9.30 -14.05 -26.18
C SER A 252 8.02 -14.65 -25.58
N THR A 253 7.43 -13.96 -24.64
CA THR A 253 6.27 -14.44 -23.87
C THR A 253 5.30 -13.30 -23.60
N ILE A 254 3.99 -13.58 -23.72
CA ILE A 254 2.94 -12.67 -23.29
C ILE A 254 2.06 -13.32 -22.23
N VAL A 255 1.73 -12.56 -21.18
CA VAL A 255 0.67 -12.90 -20.22
C VAL A 255 -0.46 -11.89 -20.40
N CYS A 256 -1.61 -12.33 -20.83
CA CYS A 256 -2.70 -11.47 -21.28
C CYS A 256 -3.98 -11.72 -20.50
N THR A 257 -4.78 -10.67 -20.30
CA THR A 257 -6.14 -10.80 -19.80
C THR A 257 -7.01 -11.55 -20.79
N GLY A 258 -7.92 -12.39 -20.29
CA GLY A 258 -8.98 -13.01 -21.06
C GLY A 258 -10.21 -12.12 -21.25
N ASP A 259 -10.23 -10.92 -20.64
CA ASP A 259 -11.36 -10.01 -20.75
C ASP A 259 -11.43 -9.37 -22.15
N GLY A 260 -12.65 -9.26 -22.66
CA GLY A 260 -12.91 -8.67 -23.96
C GLY A 260 -12.20 -9.41 -25.10
N ASP A 261 -11.71 -8.66 -26.08
CA ASP A 261 -11.04 -9.16 -27.30
C ASP A 261 -9.50 -9.02 -27.26
N THR A 262 -8.93 -8.59 -26.13
CA THR A 262 -7.48 -8.28 -26.00
C THR A 262 -6.60 -9.47 -26.39
N ALA A 263 -6.92 -10.67 -25.86
CA ALA A 263 -6.16 -11.88 -26.19
C ALA A 263 -6.32 -12.32 -27.66
N ASP A 264 -7.46 -12.04 -28.27
CA ASP A 264 -7.70 -12.34 -29.69
C ASP A 264 -6.90 -11.40 -30.60
N ILE A 265 -6.84 -10.12 -30.25
CA ILE A 265 -6.02 -9.11 -30.93
C ILE A 265 -4.52 -9.47 -30.81
N ALA A 266 -4.06 -9.79 -29.58
CA ALA A 266 -2.67 -10.19 -29.33
C ALA A 266 -2.30 -11.49 -30.08
N ALA A 267 -3.23 -12.45 -30.18
CA ALA A 267 -3.03 -13.70 -30.94
C ALA A 267 -2.79 -13.46 -32.42
N ARG A 268 -3.57 -12.56 -33.06
CA ARG A 268 -3.37 -12.20 -34.47
C ARG A 268 -2.02 -11.53 -34.71
N ALA A 269 -1.63 -10.59 -33.83
CA ALA A 269 -0.31 -9.96 -33.89
C ALA A 269 0.82 -10.98 -33.72
N ALA A 270 0.70 -11.92 -32.78
CA ALA A 270 1.69 -12.95 -32.51
C ALA A 270 1.95 -13.89 -33.71
N GLN A 271 0.97 -14.13 -34.57
CA GLN A 271 1.14 -14.91 -35.81
C GLN A 271 2.19 -14.30 -36.75
N LYS A 272 2.36 -12.97 -36.70
CA LYS A 272 3.34 -12.21 -37.50
C LYS A 272 4.67 -11.99 -36.79
N CYS A 273 4.80 -12.44 -35.54
CA CYS A 273 5.94 -12.17 -34.68
C CYS A 273 6.55 -13.48 -34.15
N PRO A 274 7.51 -14.08 -34.88
CA PRO A 274 8.05 -15.42 -34.56
C PRO A 274 8.83 -15.47 -33.24
N THR A 275 9.15 -14.33 -32.64
CA THR A 275 9.78 -14.28 -31.31
C THR A 275 8.82 -14.66 -30.19
N VAL A 276 7.51 -14.46 -30.35
CA VAL A 276 6.48 -14.80 -29.35
C VAL A 276 6.23 -16.30 -29.34
N LYS A 277 6.89 -16.99 -28.42
CA LYS A 277 6.82 -18.44 -28.27
C LYS A 277 5.73 -18.88 -27.33
N ASN A 278 5.58 -18.18 -26.20
CA ASN A 278 4.65 -18.53 -25.14
C ASN A 278 3.51 -17.50 -25.04
N LYS A 279 2.29 -17.99 -25.00
CA LYS A 279 1.08 -17.17 -24.85
C LYS A 279 0.29 -17.72 -23.66
N LEU A 280 0.19 -16.91 -22.60
CA LEU A 280 -0.47 -17.25 -21.36
C LEU A 280 -1.68 -16.35 -21.16
N ILE A 281 -2.80 -16.91 -20.70
CA ILE A 281 -4.05 -16.18 -20.51
C ILE A 281 -4.54 -16.27 -19.06
N VAL A 282 -5.12 -15.17 -18.58
CA VAL A 282 -5.76 -15.06 -17.27
C VAL A 282 -7.26 -14.84 -17.46
N GLY A 283 -8.08 -15.63 -16.78
CA GLY A 283 -9.53 -15.47 -16.71
C GLY A 283 -10.28 -16.50 -17.51
N ARG A 284 -10.18 -16.51 -18.83
CA ARG A 284 -10.82 -17.52 -19.69
C ARG A 284 -9.79 -18.46 -20.31
N GLN A 285 -10.25 -19.61 -20.76
CA GLN A 285 -9.44 -20.50 -21.58
C GLN A 285 -9.45 -20.06 -23.05
N LYS A 286 -8.35 -20.28 -23.75
CA LYS A 286 -8.18 -20.01 -25.17
C LYS A 286 -7.30 -21.07 -25.82
N GLU A 287 -7.75 -21.65 -26.92
CA GLU A 287 -6.98 -22.64 -27.65
C GLU A 287 -5.59 -22.11 -28.07
N GLY A 288 -4.56 -22.92 -27.85
CA GLY A 288 -3.17 -22.56 -28.13
C GLY A 288 -2.56 -21.55 -27.12
N TRP A 289 -3.23 -21.32 -26.01
CA TRP A 289 -2.74 -20.51 -24.89
C TRP A 289 -2.68 -21.35 -23.61
N HIS A 290 -1.69 -21.08 -22.78
CA HIS A 290 -1.57 -21.67 -21.45
C HIS A 290 -2.52 -20.99 -20.46
N ASP A 291 -3.22 -21.77 -19.65
CA ASP A 291 -4.02 -21.23 -18.53
C ASP A 291 -3.09 -20.85 -17.36
N PHE A 292 -2.81 -19.55 -17.23
CA PHE A 292 -1.92 -19.05 -16.21
C PHE A 292 -2.34 -19.48 -14.79
N ASN A 293 -3.64 -19.34 -14.48
CA ASN A 293 -4.17 -19.62 -13.13
C ASN A 293 -4.11 -21.10 -12.76
N ALA A 294 -4.31 -21.98 -13.70
CA ALA A 294 -4.26 -23.42 -13.48
C ALA A 294 -2.82 -23.92 -13.38
N GLU A 295 -1.94 -23.44 -14.27
CA GLU A 295 -0.63 -24.04 -14.47
C GLU A 295 0.40 -23.57 -13.43
N TYR A 296 0.52 -22.27 -13.08
CA TYR A 296 1.58 -21.82 -12.16
C TYR A 296 1.50 -22.51 -10.78
N LYS A 297 0.29 -22.86 -10.32
CA LYS A 297 0.06 -23.51 -9.02
C LYS A 297 0.63 -24.92 -8.94
N LEU A 298 0.90 -25.56 -10.06
CA LEU A 298 1.47 -26.89 -10.13
C LEU A 298 2.98 -26.92 -9.85
N PHE A 299 3.61 -25.74 -9.82
CA PHE A 299 5.05 -25.61 -9.66
C PHE A 299 5.46 -25.39 -8.20
N SER A 300 6.73 -25.67 -7.91
CA SER A 300 7.31 -25.51 -6.59
C SER A 300 7.19 -24.06 -6.10
N SER A 301 6.84 -23.89 -4.83
CA SER A 301 6.88 -22.61 -4.12
C SER A 301 8.27 -22.23 -3.60
N LYS A 302 9.31 -23.01 -3.90
CA LYS A 302 10.71 -22.71 -3.59
C LYS A 302 11.39 -22.19 -4.85
N TYR A 303 11.98 -21.02 -4.74
CA TYR A 303 12.81 -20.41 -5.79
C TYR A 303 13.92 -19.62 -5.09
N GLU A 304 15.15 -19.98 -5.31
CA GLU A 304 16.28 -19.46 -4.54
C GLU A 304 17.12 -18.50 -5.38
N ARG A 305 17.72 -17.55 -4.70
CA ARG A 305 18.71 -16.64 -5.28
C ARG A 305 19.99 -17.43 -5.59
N THR A 306 20.57 -17.17 -6.75
CA THR A 306 21.82 -17.77 -7.20
C THR A 306 22.87 -16.67 -7.47
N PRO A 307 24.16 -17.01 -7.62
CA PRO A 307 25.17 -16.01 -8.02
C PRO A 307 24.85 -15.31 -9.35
N ASP A 308 24.12 -15.97 -10.25
CA ASP A 308 23.72 -15.42 -11.56
C ASP A 308 22.41 -14.63 -11.54
N THR A 309 21.80 -14.49 -10.35
CA THR A 309 20.56 -13.73 -10.21
C THR A 309 20.76 -12.30 -10.69
N SER A 310 19.84 -11.83 -11.55
CA SER A 310 19.81 -10.46 -12.06
C SER A 310 19.59 -9.47 -10.91
N CYS A 311 20.38 -8.41 -10.88
CA CYS A 311 20.32 -7.40 -9.81
C CYS A 311 20.96 -6.08 -10.27
N GLY A 312 20.86 -5.08 -9.42
CA GLY A 312 21.55 -3.80 -9.59
C GLY A 312 21.25 -3.14 -10.93
N ASP A 313 22.26 -3.08 -11.75
CA ASP A 313 22.25 -2.40 -13.06
C ASP A 313 21.65 -3.24 -14.21
N ASP A 314 21.33 -4.51 -13.97
CA ASP A 314 20.63 -5.32 -14.97
C ASP A 314 19.24 -4.73 -15.25
N THR A 315 18.81 -4.80 -16.51
CA THR A 315 17.49 -4.34 -16.93
C THR A 315 16.39 -5.23 -16.33
N ALA A 316 15.43 -4.63 -15.65
CA ALA A 316 14.31 -5.32 -15.02
C ALA A 316 12.96 -5.01 -15.67
N ILE A 317 12.80 -3.79 -16.21
CA ILE A 317 11.53 -3.31 -16.76
C ILE A 317 11.81 -2.54 -18.03
N MET A 318 10.85 -2.59 -18.95
CA MET A 318 10.85 -1.79 -20.16
C MET A 318 9.45 -1.23 -20.41
N PHE A 319 9.36 0.07 -20.66
CA PHE A 319 8.11 0.73 -21.04
C PHE A 319 8.16 1.22 -22.48
N PHE A 320 7.01 1.15 -23.15
CA PHE A 320 6.80 1.87 -24.38
C PHE A 320 6.17 3.24 -24.07
N THR A 321 6.89 4.30 -24.34
CA THR A 321 6.45 5.68 -24.09
C THR A 321 6.03 6.35 -25.40
N SER A 322 5.04 7.26 -25.34
CA SER A 322 4.67 8.07 -26.49
C SER A 322 5.85 8.94 -26.93
N GLY A 323 6.39 8.65 -28.12
CA GLY A 323 7.40 9.50 -28.74
C GLY A 323 6.76 10.74 -29.39
N THR A 324 7.52 11.83 -29.48
CA THR A 324 7.09 13.06 -30.20
C THR A 324 7.06 12.88 -31.71
N THR A 325 7.66 11.80 -32.23
CA THR A 325 7.80 11.54 -33.67
C THR A 325 7.63 10.04 -33.94
N GLY A 326 6.44 9.60 -34.34
CA GLY A 326 6.20 8.25 -34.87
C GLY A 326 5.95 7.18 -33.78
N ASN A 327 6.60 6.02 -33.94
CA ASN A 327 6.37 4.88 -33.05
C ASN A 327 6.82 5.09 -31.60
N PRO A 328 6.17 4.43 -30.62
CA PRO A 328 6.56 4.51 -29.22
C PRO A 328 8.02 4.11 -29.00
N LYS A 329 8.71 4.83 -28.13
CA LYS A 329 10.10 4.55 -27.75
C LYS A 329 10.14 3.61 -26.56
N MET A 330 11.17 2.77 -26.49
CA MET A 330 11.44 1.88 -25.37
C MET A 330 12.31 2.60 -24.33
N ALA A 331 11.81 2.68 -23.10
CA ALA A 331 12.55 3.15 -21.94
C ALA A 331 12.83 1.95 -21.02
N ALA A 332 14.10 1.61 -20.89
CA ALA A 332 14.56 0.51 -20.04
C ALA A 332 14.96 1.02 -18.66
N HIS A 333 14.60 0.27 -17.63
CA HIS A 333 14.93 0.58 -16.25
C HIS A 333 15.60 -0.62 -15.57
N LYS A 334 16.58 -0.32 -14.72
CA LYS A 334 17.37 -1.27 -13.95
C LYS A 334 16.57 -1.81 -12.75
N HIS A 335 17.09 -2.82 -12.05
CA HIS A 335 16.51 -3.28 -10.78
C HIS A 335 16.42 -2.15 -9.74
N THR A 336 17.40 -1.26 -9.72
CA THR A 336 17.46 -0.10 -8.81
C THR A 336 16.33 0.93 -9.00
N TYR A 337 15.62 0.89 -10.13
CA TYR A 337 14.44 1.74 -10.37
C TYR A 337 13.42 1.67 -9.22
N ALA A 338 13.21 0.49 -8.67
CA ALA A 338 12.30 0.29 -7.56
C ALA A 338 12.67 1.14 -6.34
N LEU A 339 13.97 1.25 -6.02
CA LEU A 339 14.46 2.02 -4.85
C LEU A 339 14.13 3.52 -4.94
N GLY A 340 14.15 4.10 -6.15
CA GLY A 340 13.78 5.49 -6.37
C GLY A 340 12.35 5.81 -5.96
N HIS A 341 11.45 4.83 -6.03
CA HIS A 341 10.06 4.99 -5.64
C HIS A 341 9.80 4.99 -4.14
N PHE A 342 10.81 4.75 -3.31
CA PHE A 342 10.72 5.02 -1.89
C PHE A 342 10.40 6.50 -1.61
N VAL A 343 11.04 7.42 -2.33
CA VAL A 343 10.72 8.86 -2.24
C VAL A 343 9.27 9.15 -2.58
N THR A 344 8.80 8.56 -3.68
CA THR A 344 7.41 8.73 -4.13
C THR A 344 6.42 8.25 -3.07
N ALA A 345 6.64 7.07 -2.51
CA ALA A 345 5.71 6.48 -1.54
C ALA A 345 5.79 7.17 -0.18
N LYS A 346 7.00 7.34 0.39
CA LYS A 346 7.15 7.87 1.74
C LYS A 346 6.84 9.38 1.83
N TYR A 347 7.33 10.18 0.86
CA TYR A 347 7.30 11.64 0.99
C TYR A 347 6.24 12.33 0.13
N TRP A 348 5.68 11.65 -0.86
CA TRP A 348 4.63 12.22 -1.69
C TRP A 348 3.27 11.54 -1.48
N HIS A 349 3.22 10.20 -1.49
CA HIS A 349 1.99 9.47 -1.13
C HIS A 349 1.77 9.42 0.39
N CYS A 350 2.78 9.67 1.19
CA CYS A 350 2.78 9.55 2.65
C CYS A 350 2.30 8.15 3.10
N CYS A 351 2.77 7.10 2.41
CA CYS A 351 2.42 5.72 2.72
C CYS A 351 2.94 5.33 4.10
N GLU A 352 2.06 4.80 4.91
CA GLU A 352 2.34 4.32 6.26
C GLU A 352 2.74 2.84 6.22
N ARG A 353 3.53 2.42 7.19
CA ARG A 353 4.07 1.06 7.29
C ARG A 353 2.97 -0.02 7.29
N ASP A 354 1.87 0.19 7.97
CA ASP A 354 0.74 -0.73 8.07
C ASP A 354 -0.52 -0.17 7.40
N GLY A 355 -0.36 0.93 6.64
CA GLY A 355 -1.43 1.58 5.92
C GLY A 355 -1.85 0.83 4.66
N LEU A 356 -3.00 1.22 4.13
CA LEU A 356 -3.55 0.70 2.88
C LEU A 356 -3.64 1.83 1.85
N HIS A 357 -2.85 1.71 0.78
CA HIS A 357 -2.77 2.72 -0.28
C HIS A 357 -3.58 2.33 -1.51
N LEU A 358 -4.42 3.25 -1.99
CA LEU A 358 -5.14 3.12 -3.26
C LEU A 358 -4.56 4.08 -4.31
N THR A 359 -4.04 3.56 -5.41
CA THR A 359 -3.78 4.33 -6.63
C THR A 359 -4.71 3.87 -7.75
N ILE A 360 -5.46 4.79 -8.34
CA ILE A 360 -6.28 4.49 -9.52
C ILE A 360 -5.39 4.56 -10.76
N SER A 361 -5.02 3.39 -11.27
CA SER A 361 -4.25 3.21 -12.50
C SER A 361 -4.39 1.78 -13.02
N ASP A 362 -4.29 1.62 -14.33
CA ASP A 362 -4.12 0.32 -14.98
C ASP A 362 -2.66 -0.14 -14.90
N THR A 363 -2.41 -1.45 -14.81
CA THR A 363 -1.05 -2.00 -14.70
C THR A 363 -0.19 -1.80 -15.94
N GLY A 364 -0.79 -1.47 -17.08
CA GLY A 364 -0.07 -1.13 -18.31
C GLY A 364 0.61 0.24 -18.29
N TRP A 365 0.38 1.05 -17.27
CA TRP A 365 0.98 2.38 -17.13
C TRP A 365 2.03 2.42 -16.02
N GLY A 366 3.10 3.19 -16.23
CA GLY A 366 4.16 3.37 -15.23
C GLY A 366 3.64 3.81 -13.87
N LYS A 367 2.53 4.58 -13.84
CA LYS A 367 1.84 5.00 -12.62
C LYS A 367 1.50 3.82 -11.68
N SER A 368 1.18 2.64 -12.22
CA SER A 368 0.86 1.49 -11.40
C SER A 368 2.06 0.96 -10.62
N LEU A 369 3.26 1.03 -11.21
CA LEU A 369 4.46 0.51 -10.57
C LEU A 369 4.93 1.39 -9.41
N TRP A 370 4.85 2.72 -9.55
CA TRP A 370 5.20 3.62 -8.47
C TRP A 370 4.03 3.95 -7.53
N GLY A 371 2.79 3.68 -7.95
CA GLY A 371 1.59 3.96 -7.16
C GLY A 371 0.99 2.77 -6.44
N LYS A 372 1.32 1.52 -6.81
CA LYS A 372 0.76 0.33 -6.14
C LYS A 372 1.64 -0.92 -6.25
N LEU A 373 2.95 -0.74 -6.20
CA LEU A 373 3.90 -1.84 -6.13
C LEU A 373 5.15 -1.43 -5.34
N TYR A 374 6.12 -0.78 -6.02
CA TYR A 374 7.47 -0.64 -5.47
C TYR A 374 7.52 0.18 -4.19
N GLY A 375 7.11 1.42 -4.25
CA GLY A 375 7.24 2.35 -3.13
C GLY A 375 6.43 1.93 -1.93
N GLN A 376 5.21 1.46 -2.14
CA GLN A 376 4.31 1.02 -1.07
C GLN A 376 4.91 -0.18 -0.31
N TRP A 377 5.44 -1.17 -1.03
CA TRP A 377 6.07 -2.32 -0.39
C TRP A 377 7.45 -2.00 0.19
N LEU A 378 8.19 -1.03 -0.35
CA LEU A 378 9.39 -0.49 0.31
C LEU A 378 9.06 0.17 1.65
N CYS A 379 7.91 0.84 1.76
CA CYS A 379 7.38 1.37 3.02
C CYS A 379 6.72 0.32 3.91
N GLU A 380 6.72 -0.95 3.49
CA GLU A 380 6.04 -2.06 4.16
C GLU A 380 4.51 -1.85 4.34
N GLY A 381 3.92 -0.98 3.52
CA GLY A 381 2.48 -0.76 3.44
C GLY A 381 1.80 -1.69 2.43
N ALA A 382 0.49 -1.88 2.59
CA ALA A 382 -0.32 -2.67 1.68
C ALA A 382 -0.90 -1.84 0.52
N VAL A 383 -1.24 -2.50 -0.58
CA VAL A 383 -1.92 -1.88 -1.71
C VAL A 383 -3.36 -2.36 -1.83
N PHE A 384 -4.29 -1.43 -2.02
CA PHE A 384 -5.66 -1.74 -2.39
C PHE A 384 -5.79 -1.71 -3.91
N VAL A 385 -6.28 -2.80 -4.48
CA VAL A 385 -6.47 -2.95 -5.92
C VAL A 385 -7.92 -3.24 -6.20
N TYR A 386 -8.60 -2.31 -6.86
CA TYR A 386 -9.95 -2.53 -7.36
C TYR A 386 -9.92 -2.73 -8.87
N ASP A 387 -10.26 -3.94 -9.32
CA ASP A 387 -10.29 -4.33 -10.73
C ASP A 387 -11.70 -4.11 -11.30
N PHE A 388 -12.06 -2.85 -11.50
CA PHE A 388 -13.34 -2.44 -12.09
C PHE A 388 -13.26 -2.42 -13.62
N ASP A 389 -14.39 -2.62 -14.28
CA ASP A 389 -14.50 -2.47 -15.75
C ASP A 389 -14.66 -1.00 -16.14
N ARG A 390 -15.50 -0.27 -15.41
CA ARG A 390 -15.74 1.16 -15.60
C ARG A 390 -15.63 1.87 -14.25
N PHE A 391 -14.98 3.03 -14.24
CA PHE A 391 -14.90 3.86 -13.05
C PHE A 391 -16.28 4.41 -12.70
N ASP A 392 -16.72 4.19 -11.46
CA ASP A 392 -17.91 4.76 -10.87
C ASP A 392 -17.55 5.34 -9.49
N ALA A 393 -17.80 6.64 -9.32
CA ALA A 393 -17.49 7.36 -8.09
C ALA A 393 -18.30 6.83 -6.90
N SER A 394 -19.59 6.55 -7.11
CA SER A 394 -20.50 6.03 -6.07
C SER A 394 -20.08 4.64 -5.57
N ASP A 395 -19.34 3.91 -6.39
CA ASP A 395 -18.79 2.60 -6.08
C ASP A 395 -17.55 2.66 -5.19
N ILE A 396 -16.66 3.60 -5.48
CA ILE A 396 -15.35 3.71 -4.81
C ILE A 396 -15.48 4.42 -3.47
N LEU A 397 -16.31 5.46 -3.36
CA LEU A 397 -16.43 6.27 -2.16
C LEU A 397 -16.72 5.47 -0.88
N PRO A 398 -17.64 4.48 -0.87
CA PRO A 398 -17.86 3.65 0.32
C PRO A 398 -16.66 2.77 0.71
N MET A 399 -15.75 2.49 -0.25
CA MET A 399 -14.61 1.60 -0.01
C MET A 399 -13.57 2.23 0.91
N PHE A 400 -13.47 3.56 0.97
CA PHE A 400 -12.51 4.24 1.83
C PHE A 400 -12.70 3.86 3.30
N ALA A 401 -13.90 4.04 3.83
CA ALA A 401 -14.22 3.65 5.20
C ALA A 401 -14.24 2.13 5.38
N LYS A 402 -14.89 1.41 4.44
CA LYS A 402 -15.05 -0.06 4.54
C LYS A 402 -13.73 -0.78 4.70
N TYR A 403 -12.69 -0.35 3.97
CA TYR A 403 -11.38 -1.01 3.95
C TYR A 403 -10.31 -0.24 4.72
N ASN A 404 -10.66 0.88 5.34
CA ASN A 404 -9.72 1.76 6.03
C ASN A 404 -8.54 2.17 5.11
N ILE A 405 -8.87 2.70 3.92
CA ILE A 405 -7.84 3.18 2.97
C ILE A 405 -7.24 4.46 3.52
N THR A 406 -5.94 4.45 3.82
CA THR A 406 -5.26 5.54 4.52
C THR A 406 -4.70 6.61 3.59
N THR A 407 -4.26 6.22 2.41
CA THR A 407 -3.70 7.15 1.42
C THR A 407 -4.24 6.87 0.02
N PHE A 408 -4.41 7.93 -0.77
CA PHE A 408 -5.10 7.84 -2.05
C PHE A 408 -4.40 8.63 -3.16
N CYS A 409 -4.32 8.05 -4.35
CA CYS A 409 -3.83 8.73 -5.54
C CYS A 409 -4.76 8.49 -6.74
N ALA A 410 -5.23 9.56 -7.36
CA ALA A 410 -6.03 9.48 -8.57
C ALA A 410 -5.66 10.57 -9.59
N PRO A 411 -5.90 10.37 -10.90
CA PRO A 411 -5.75 11.43 -11.87
C PRO A 411 -6.85 12.49 -11.68
N PRO A 412 -6.60 13.76 -12.07
CA PRO A 412 -7.56 14.85 -11.95
C PRO A 412 -8.93 14.56 -12.56
N THR A 413 -8.98 13.82 -13.67
CA THR A 413 -10.25 13.40 -14.29
C THR A 413 -11.10 12.57 -13.34
N MET A 414 -10.50 11.63 -12.60
CA MET A 414 -11.20 10.81 -11.61
C MET A 414 -11.62 11.62 -10.38
N LEU A 415 -10.75 12.54 -9.92
CA LEU A 415 -11.12 13.45 -8.84
C LEU A 415 -12.35 14.32 -9.22
N ARG A 416 -12.41 14.82 -10.47
CA ARG A 416 -13.59 15.53 -10.96
C ARG A 416 -14.86 14.69 -10.98
N MET A 417 -14.75 13.37 -11.12
CA MET A 417 -15.91 12.47 -11.02
C MET A 417 -16.33 12.29 -9.56
N LEU A 418 -15.37 12.10 -8.65
CA LEU A 418 -15.64 11.94 -7.22
C LEU A 418 -16.33 13.17 -6.61
N ILE A 419 -15.88 14.39 -6.92
CA ILE A 419 -16.45 15.63 -6.38
C ILE A 419 -17.83 16.01 -6.97
N LYS A 420 -18.33 15.29 -7.97
CA LYS A 420 -19.71 15.43 -8.43
C LYS A 420 -20.71 14.71 -7.51
N GLU A 421 -20.24 13.74 -6.76
CA GLU A 421 -21.03 13.08 -5.73
C GLU A 421 -21.21 14.00 -4.51
N ASP A 422 -22.27 13.76 -3.76
CA ASP A 422 -22.48 14.41 -2.47
C ASP A 422 -21.56 13.74 -1.42
N LEU A 423 -20.36 14.28 -1.26
CA LEU A 423 -19.33 13.71 -0.39
C LEU A 423 -19.73 13.68 1.08
N SER A 424 -20.72 14.47 1.52
CA SER A 424 -21.21 14.45 2.89
C SER A 424 -21.91 13.13 3.28
N LYS A 425 -22.25 12.30 2.30
CA LYS A 425 -22.87 10.99 2.50
C LYS A 425 -21.86 9.87 2.75
N TYR A 426 -20.57 10.16 2.64
CA TYR A 426 -19.51 9.15 2.72
C TYR A 426 -18.54 9.49 3.84
N ASP A 427 -18.16 8.48 4.59
CA ASP A 427 -17.09 8.61 5.56
C ASP A 427 -15.73 8.50 4.85
N LEU A 428 -15.01 9.61 4.81
CA LEU A 428 -13.67 9.73 4.21
C LEU A 428 -12.58 9.95 5.26
N SER A 429 -12.91 9.80 6.55
CA SER A 429 -12.01 10.08 7.68
C SER A 429 -10.77 9.16 7.73
N SER A 430 -10.83 8.01 7.05
CA SER A 430 -9.67 7.11 6.95
C SER A 430 -8.55 7.66 6.05
N ILE A 431 -8.84 8.65 5.19
CA ILE A 431 -7.86 9.20 4.25
C ILE A 431 -7.01 10.24 4.96
N HIS A 432 -5.76 9.94 5.22
CA HIS A 432 -4.81 10.87 5.84
C HIS A 432 -4.12 11.75 4.81
N HIS A 433 -3.93 11.25 3.58
CA HIS A 433 -3.26 11.99 2.53
C HIS A 433 -3.76 11.61 1.13
N MET A 434 -3.90 12.63 0.28
CA MET A 434 -4.33 12.45 -1.10
C MET A 434 -3.36 13.13 -2.08
N THR A 435 -3.04 12.42 -3.16
CA THR A 435 -2.18 12.92 -4.23
C THR A 435 -2.85 12.82 -5.59
N THR A 436 -2.39 13.62 -6.55
CA THR A 436 -2.87 13.59 -7.92
C THR A 436 -1.73 13.70 -8.92
N ALA A 437 -1.82 12.94 -10.01
CA ALA A 437 -0.84 12.98 -11.09
C ALA A 437 -1.42 12.46 -12.41
N GLY A 438 -0.76 12.81 -13.50
CA GLY A 438 -1.07 12.37 -14.86
C GLY A 438 -1.68 13.46 -15.74
N GLU A 439 -2.29 14.47 -15.15
CA GLU A 439 -2.90 15.62 -15.84
C GLU A 439 -2.71 16.89 -15.00
N ALA A 440 -2.89 18.06 -15.59
CA ALA A 440 -2.92 19.31 -14.86
C ALA A 440 -4.18 19.39 -13.97
N LEU A 441 -4.00 19.70 -12.69
CA LEU A 441 -5.09 19.92 -11.76
C LEU A 441 -5.66 21.33 -11.93
N ASN A 442 -6.91 21.42 -12.39
CA ASN A 442 -7.59 22.70 -12.51
C ASN A 442 -8.00 23.20 -11.09
N PRO A 443 -7.85 24.51 -10.77
CA PRO A 443 -8.28 25.09 -9.49
C PRO A 443 -9.73 24.79 -9.10
N SER A 444 -10.63 24.66 -10.07
CA SER A 444 -12.04 24.29 -9.83
C SER A 444 -12.22 22.87 -9.28
N ALA A 445 -11.29 21.96 -9.55
CA ALA A 445 -11.31 20.61 -8.99
C ALA A 445 -10.71 20.54 -7.58
N PHE A 446 -9.86 21.51 -7.23
CA PHE A 446 -9.20 21.57 -5.93
C PHE A 446 -10.08 22.16 -4.83
N ARG A 447 -10.86 23.19 -5.15
CA ARG A 447 -11.68 23.93 -4.16
C ARG A 447 -12.77 23.09 -3.48
N PRO A 448 -13.58 22.29 -4.21
CA PRO A 448 -14.60 21.45 -3.57
C PRO A 448 -14.01 20.35 -2.69
N SER A 449 -12.90 19.72 -3.09
CA SER A 449 -12.26 18.69 -2.28
C SER A 449 -11.71 19.25 -0.97
N LYS A 450 -11.27 20.52 -0.94
CA LYS A 450 -10.79 21.17 0.27
C LYS A 450 -11.92 21.56 1.24
N ALA A 451 -13.15 21.76 0.73
CA ALA A 451 -14.32 22.06 1.54
C ALA A 451 -15.00 20.79 2.10
N ALA A 452 -14.80 19.65 1.43
CA ALA A 452 -15.43 18.36 1.78
C ALA A 452 -14.54 17.43 2.61
N THR A 453 -13.24 17.70 2.65
CA THR A 453 -12.27 16.97 3.48
C THR A 453 -11.48 17.99 4.31
N PRO A 454 -11.41 17.83 5.63
CA PRO A 454 -10.47 18.59 6.45
C PRO A 454 -9.05 18.00 6.22
N LEU A 455 -8.48 18.29 5.05
CA LEU A 455 -7.11 17.94 4.69
C LEU A 455 -6.28 19.18 4.49
#